data_c21975247976784d834330247d3f84ad
#
_entry.id   c21975247976784d834330247d3f84ad
#
_cell.length_a   1.000
_cell.length_b   1.000
_cell.length_c   1.000
_cell.angle_alpha   90.00
_cell.angle_beta   90.00
_cell.angle_gamma   90.00
#
_symmetry.space_group_name_H-M   'P 1'
#
loop_
_entity.id
_entity.type
_entity.pdbx_description
1 polymer ?
#
loop_
_entity_poly.entity_id
_entity_poly.type
_entity_poly.pdbx_seq_one_letter_code
_entity_poly.pdbx_strand_id
1 'polypeptide(L)'
;MAKICYAFLLLILMAPGARAQDAPRPTETVKLLVPYLESAPTVDGMLEDWKDYAFNDGLWDINRLRHTFWYDDGRRNRLTDHGDEPHLTDDLQARYYIAWDDTHLYFGAEVKDNVNDVDGGNDAPHSWYLKDSICFFVEAPRDEAPEWFGQGDNAFCFVIDGTYPDHGAWWRHGAPGKTYLEEPIPDDAVEYALRFNPWGTGEADFILEARVNMGATLGASDNRWQNPVIGDVYGLEIVHCDPDGGDYGGHFMIYGTGDDDATWGRMILTGPQRPIERRDS
;
A
#
# COMPACT_ATOMS: atom_id res chain seq x y z
N MET A 1 21.86 20.29 -70.50
CA MET A 1 20.66 20.30 -69.71
C MET A 1 20.94 19.62 -68.34
N ALA A 2 21.24 20.41 -67.33
CA ALA A 2 21.56 19.91 -65.98
C ALA A 2 20.28 19.88 -65.16
N LYS A 3 19.93 18.69 -64.63
CA LYS A 3 18.78 18.53 -63.71
C LYS A 3 19.28 18.76 -62.27
N ILE A 4 18.81 19.83 -61.68
CA ILE A 4 19.04 20.16 -60.25
C ILE A 4 17.98 19.38 -59.43
N CYS A 5 18.42 18.40 -58.61
CA CYS A 5 17.61 17.75 -57.61
C CYS A 5 17.63 18.58 -56.32
N TYR A 6 16.49 19.13 -55.93
CA TYR A 6 16.28 19.72 -54.61
C TYR A 6 15.99 18.60 -53.63
N ALA A 7 16.87 18.38 -52.66
CA ALA A 7 16.65 17.55 -51.52
C ALA A 7 15.95 18.41 -50.46
N PHE A 8 14.69 18.11 -50.16
CA PHE A 8 13.93 18.70 -49.03
C PHE A 8 14.43 18.01 -47.74
N LEU A 9 15.15 18.75 -46.93
CA LEU A 9 15.53 18.34 -45.59
C LEU A 9 14.33 18.58 -44.66
N LEU A 10 13.61 17.50 -44.29
CA LEU A 10 12.50 17.57 -43.33
C LEU A 10 13.09 17.64 -41.92
N LEU A 11 13.11 18.83 -41.34
CA LEU A 11 13.52 19.07 -39.96
C LEU A 11 12.32 18.63 -39.06
N ILE A 12 12.40 17.43 -38.52
CA ILE A 12 11.45 16.98 -37.47
C ILE A 12 11.84 17.74 -36.19
N LEU A 13 11.14 18.80 -35.87
CA LEU A 13 11.15 19.40 -34.55
C LEU A 13 10.50 18.39 -33.56
N MET A 14 11.34 17.63 -32.87
CA MET A 14 10.87 16.92 -31.69
C MET A 14 10.47 17.97 -30.67
N ALA A 15 9.15 18.12 -30.45
CA ALA A 15 8.65 18.85 -29.30
C ALA A 15 9.24 18.19 -28.04
N PRO A 16 9.78 18.98 -27.08
CA PRO A 16 10.17 18.39 -25.81
C PRO A 16 8.93 17.72 -25.23
N GLY A 17 9.05 16.40 -24.97
CA GLY A 17 7.97 15.64 -24.32
C GLY A 17 7.53 16.41 -23.08
N ALA A 18 6.23 16.65 -22.96
CA ALA A 18 5.68 17.17 -21.74
C ALA A 18 6.10 16.22 -20.63
N ARG A 19 7.03 16.67 -19.78
CA ARG A 19 7.31 15.99 -18.52
C ARG A 19 5.96 15.92 -17.80
N ALA A 20 5.58 14.73 -17.36
CA ALA A 20 4.50 14.58 -16.40
C ALA A 20 4.77 15.66 -15.32
N GLN A 21 3.80 16.49 -15.05
CA GLN A 21 3.88 17.42 -13.94
C GLN A 21 4.01 16.54 -12.70
N ASP A 22 5.19 16.56 -12.09
CA ASP A 22 5.40 15.90 -10.81
C ASP A 22 4.32 16.42 -9.85
N ALA A 23 3.55 15.52 -9.28
CA ALA A 23 2.62 15.90 -8.22
C ALA A 23 3.42 16.64 -7.15
N PRO A 24 2.89 17.74 -6.59
CA PRO A 24 3.62 18.50 -5.59
C PRO A 24 3.97 17.59 -4.43
N ARG A 25 5.26 17.44 -4.13
CA ARG A 25 5.71 16.67 -2.97
C ARG A 25 5.08 17.25 -1.70
N PRO A 26 4.62 16.41 -0.78
CA PRO A 26 4.13 16.88 0.49
C PRO A 26 5.20 17.74 1.17
N THR A 27 4.82 18.94 1.60
CA THR A 27 5.75 19.86 2.28
C THR A 27 6.11 19.40 3.70
N GLU A 28 5.33 18.50 4.26
CA GLU A 28 5.59 17.86 5.55
C GLU A 28 5.31 16.36 5.46
N THR A 29 6.27 15.56 5.93
CA THR A 29 6.10 14.12 6.08
C THR A 29 5.24 13.84 7.30
N VAL A 30 4.19 13.05 7.12
CA VAL A 30 3.27 12.67 8.20
C VAL A 30 4.01 11.79 9.22
N LYS A 31 3.82 12.06 10.51
CA LYS A 31 4.36 11.24 11.60
C LYS A 31 3.28 10.32 12.14
N LEU A 32 3.59 9.04 12.17
CA LEU A 32 2.70 7.96 12.59
C LEU A 32 3.30 7.31 13.84
N LEU A 33 2.60 7.40 14.95
CA LEU A 33 3.05 6.78 16.20
C LEU A 33 2.47 5.38 16.28
N VAL A 34 3.30 4.37 16.01
CA VAL A 34 2.89 2.97 15.93
C VAL A 34 3.25 2.26 17.23
N PRO A 35 2.24 1.81 17.98
CA PRO A 35 2.44 1.28 19.32
C PRO A 35 2.92 -0.16 19.35
N TYR A 36 3.63 -0.49 20.40
CA TYR A 36 4.05 -1.84 20.76
C TYR A 36 2.90 -2.65 21.38
N LEU A 37 2.71 -3.88 20.94
CA LEU A 37 1.78 -4.83 21.54
C LEU A 37 2.49 -5.70 22.56
N GLU A 38 2.04 -5.68 23.82
CA GLU A 38 2.59 -6.53 24.89
C GLU A 38 2.21 -8.01 24.74
N SER A 39 1.20 -8.31 23.94
CA SER A 39 0.75 -9.66 23.62
C SER A 39 0.46 -9.76 22.14
N ALA A 40 0.99 -10.78 21.50
CA ALA A 40 0.71 -11.07 20.10
C ALA A 40 -0.79 -11.39 19.93
N PRO A 41 -1.50 -10.74 19.00
CA PRO A 41 -2.87 -11.08 18.67
C PRO A 41 -2.98 -12.44 18.00
N THR A 42 -4.18 -13.00 18.01
CA THR A 42 -4.51 -14.18 17.22
C THR A 42 -4.95 -13.71 15.83
N VAL A 43 -4.27 -14.19 14.80
CA VAL A 43 -4.65 -13.83 13.42
C VAL A 43 -5.81 -14.71 12.98
N ASP A 44 -7.04 -14.22 13.12
CA ASP A 44 -8.28 -14.96 12.84
C ASP A 44 -9.29 -14.16 11.99
N GLY A 45 -8.89 -12.97 11.51
CA GLY A 45 -9.74 -12.04 10.77
C GLY A 45 -10.65 -11.22 11.67
N MET A 46 -10.29 -11.10 12.94
CA MET A 46 -11.00 -10.23 13.91
C MET A 46 -9.97 -9.34 14.62
N LEU A 47 -10.18 -8.04 14.61
CA LEU A 47 -9.21 -7.08 15.13
C LEU A 47 -9.49 -6.67 16.58
N GLU A 48 -10.52 -7.23 17.21
CA GLU A 48 -11.05 -6.81 18.52
C GLU A 48 -10.03 -6.96 19.66
N ASP A 49 -9.10 -7.89 19.55
CA ASP A 49 -8.09 -8.17 20.56
C ASP A 49 -6.94 -7.17 20.56
N TRP A 50 -6.76 -6.37 19.49
CA TRP A 50 -5.63 -5.43 19.40
C TRP A 50 -5.92 -4.07 18.75
N LYS A 51 -6.97 -3.90 17.96
CA LYS A 51 -7.22 -2.65 17.21
C LYS A 51 -7.32 -1.39 18.08
N ASP A 52 -7.80 -1.53 19.31
CA ASP A 52 -7.93 -0.40 20.25
C ASP A 52 -6.57 0.07 20.80
N TYR A 53 -5.52 -0.71 20.61
CA TYR A 53 -4.14 -0.42 20.99
C TYR A 53 -3.27 -0.01 19.79
N ALA A 54 -3.79 -0.10 18.57
CA ALA A 54 -3.05 0.14 17.35
C ALA A 54 -3.10 1.62 16.92
N PHE A 55 -2.11 2.03 16.14
CA PHE A 55 -2.26 3.20 15.30
C PHE A 55 -3.36 2.93 14.26
N ASN A 56 -4.20 3.92 13.95
CA ASN A 56 -5.19 3.79 12.91
C ASN A 56 -5.32 5.03 12.04
N ASP A 57 -5.61 4.81 10.78
CA ASP A 57 -5.93 5.83 9.78
C ASP A 57 -6.92 5.25 8.74
N GLY A 58 -7.33 6.04 7.72
CA GLY A 58 -8.27 5.47 6.75
C GLY A 58 -8.69 6.37 5.60
N LEU A 59 -9.49 5.76 4.72
CA LEU A 59 -10.11 6.34 3.53
C LEU A 59 -11.56 6.76 3.81
N TRP A 60 -11.79 7.70 4.70
CA TRP A 60 -13.12 8.27 4.98
C TRP A 60 -13.16 9.79 4.82
N ASP A 61 -12.03 10.40 4.47
CA ASP A 61 -11.90 11.82 4.18
C ASP A 61 -10.94 12.04 3.02
N ILE A 62 -11.49 12.38 1.87
CA ILE A 62 -10.74 12.65 0.65
C ILE A 62 -9.63 13.68 0.84
N ASN A 63 -9.79 14.64 1.78
CA ASN A 63 -8.78 15.64 2.05
C ASN A 63 -7.54 15.08 2.74
N ARG A 64 -7.60 13.87 3.25
CA ARG A 64 -6.47 13.17 3.86
C ARG A 64 -5.63 12.40 2.85
N LEU A 65 -6.20 12.08 1.71
CA LEU A 65 -5.46 11.43 0.62
C LEU A 65 -4.42 12.39 0.07
N ARG A 66 -3.18 11.95 0.02
CA ARG A 66 -2.05 12.74 -0.49
C ARG A 66 -1.89 12.56 -1.98
N HIS A 67 -1.96 11.34 -2.44
CA HIS A 67 -1.81 10.96 -3.82
C HIS A 67 -2.80 9.85 -4.18
N THR A 68 -3.35 9.96 -5.38
CA THR A 68 -4.17 8.92 -5.98
C THR A 68 -3.73 8.74 -7.42
N PHE A 69 -3.66 7.49 -7.84
CA PHE A 69 -3.43 7.15 -9.22
C PHE A 69 -4.64 6.44 -9.78
N TRP A 70 -5.04 6.88 -10.95
CA TRP A 70 -6.03 6.21 -11.75
C TRP A 70 -5.42 5.99 -13.15
N TYR A 71 -5.42 4.77 -13.63
CA TYR A 71 -4.79 4.40 -14.89
C TYR A 71 -5.79 4.03 -15.98
N ASP A 72 -7.01 4.46 -15.86
CA ASP A 72 -7.96 4.30 -16.93
C ASP A 72 -7.67 5.30 -18.07
N ASP A 73 -7.63 4.82 -19.32
CA ASP A 73 -7.38 5.62 -20.53
C ASP A 73 -6.12 6.50 -20.47
N GLY A 74 -5.10 6.11 -19.71
CA GLY A 74 -3.87 6.88 -19.53
C GLY A 74 -4.02 8.13 -18.68
N ARG A 75 -5.14 8.30 -17.99
CA ARG A 75 -5.36 9.37 -17.01
C ARG A 75 -4.79 8.94 -15.66
N ARG A 76 -4.20 9.87 -14.95
CA ARG A 76 -3.56 9.67 -13.64
C ARG A 76 -4.06 10.68 -12.63
N ASN A 77 -3.88 10.38 -11.35
CA ASN A 77 -4.19 11.28 -10.23
C ASN A 77 -5.66 11.69 -10.22
N ARG A 78 -6.54 10.75 -10.48
CA ARG A 78 -7.98 10.96 -10.37
C ARG A 78 -8.50 10.13 -9.22
N LEU A 79 -9.29 10.77 -8.41
CA LEU A 79 -10.00 10.16 -7.30
C LEU A 79 -11.44 9.86 -7.75
N THR A 80 -11.54 9.06 -8.79
CA THR A 80 -12.84 8.65 -9.35
C THR A 80 -12.67 7.29 -9.97
N ASP A 81 -13.63 6.43 -9.84
CA ASP A 81 -13.66 5.14 -10.52
C ASP A 81 -14.09 5.30 -11.99
N HIS A 82 -15.25 5.82 -12.28
CA HIS A 82 -15.79 5.91 -13.64
C HIS A 82 -16.13 7.33 -14.11
N GLY A 83 -15.55 8.36 -13.54
CA GLY A 83 -15.95 9.70 -13.94
C GLY A 83 -15.11 10.80 -13.35
N ASP A 84 -15.73 11.93 -13.09
CA ASP A 84 -15.07 13.12 -12.56
C ASP A 84 -15.40 13.36 -11.08
N GLU A 85 -16.30 12.55 -10.51
CA GLU A 85 -16.74 12.66 -9.12
C GLU A 85 -16.10 11.58 -8.26
N PRO A 86 -15.66 11.91 -7.05
CA PRO A 86 -15.16 10.92 -6.10
C PRO A 86 -16.30 10.09 -5.48
N HIS A 87 -16.14 8.81 -5.38
CA HIS A 87 -17.15 7.85 -4.90
C HIS A 87 -16.83 7.21 -3.54
N LEU A 88 -15.80 7.68 -2.85
CA LEU A 88 -15.29 7.06 -1.61
C LEU A 88 -16.35 6.70 -0.57
N THR A 89 -17.46 7.42 -0.49
CA THR A 89 -18.49 7.14 0.54
C THR A 89 -19.44 6.03 0.16
N ASP A 90 -19.68 5.84 -1.12
CA ASP A 90 -20.63 4.84 -1.65
C ASP A 90 -19.90 3.61 -2.22
N ASP A 91 -18.61 3.77 -2.50
CA ASP A 91 -17.72 2.88 -3.17
C ASP A 91 -16.80 2.20 -2.16
N LEU A 92 -15.86 2.94 -1.60
CA LEU A 92 -14.86 2.44 -0.69
C LEU A 92 -14.79 3.24 0.61
N GLN A 93 -14.86 2.54 1.75
CA GLN A 93 -14.52 3.07 3.06
C GLN A 93 -13.58 2.10 3.75
N ALA A 94 -12.43 2.57 4.19
CA ALA A 94 -11.44 1.71 4.84
C ALA A 94 -10.86 2.36 6.09
N ARG A 95 -10.56 1.53 7.08
CA ARG A 95 -9.75 1.87 8.25
C ARG A 95 -8.63 0.87 8.40
N TYR A 96 -7.41 1.37 8.47
CA TYR A 96 -6.20 0.57 8.63
C TYR A 96 -5.68 0.66 10.05
N TYR A 97 -5.11 -0.43 10.53
CA TYR A 97 -4.53 -0.57 11.86
C TYR A 97 -3.11 -1.08 11.75
N ILE A 98 -2.20 -0.51 12.51
CA ILE A 98 -0.79 -0.90 12.51
C ILE A 98 -0.26 -0.93 13.94
N ALA A 99 0.44 -2.00 14.26
CA ALA A 99 1.14 -2.18 15.52
C ALA A 99 2.42 -3.01 15.30
N TRP A 100 3.23 -3.18 16.34
CA TRP A 100 4.45 -3.97 16.27
C TRP A 100 4.75 -4.65 17.60
N ASP A 101 5.57 -5.71 17.53
CA ASP A 101 6.26 -6.31 18.69
C ASP A 101 7.73 -6.52 18.36
N ASP A 102 8.48 -7.23 19.20
CA ASP A 102 9.92 -7.47 19.01
C ASP A 102 10.26 -8.21 17.71
N THR A 103 9.28 -8.84 17.06
CA THR A 103 9.49 -9.75 15.93
C THR A 103 8.60 -9.50 14.73
N HIS A 104 7.43 -8.88 14.92
CA HIS A 104 6.41 -8.73 13.88
C HIS A 104 5.91 -7.29 13.72
N LEU A 105 5.55 -6.96 12.49
CA LEU A 105 4.58 -5.91 12.19
C LEU A 105 3.19 -6.54 12.06
N TYR A 106 2.20 -5.86 12.61
CA TYR A 106 0.79 -6.23 12.55
C TYR A 106 0.04 -5.23 11.68
N PHE A 107 -0.69 -5.74 10.72
CA PHE A 107 -1.51 -4.97 9.80
C PHE A 107 -2.95 -5.43 9.89
N GLY A 108 -3.87 -4.48 9.97
CA GLY A 108 -5.29 -4.76 9.93
C GLY A 108 -6.00 -3.77 9.02
N ALA A 109 -7.13 -4.20 8.45
CA ALA A 109 -8.04 -3.32 7.74
C ALA A 109 -9.49 -3.75 7.98
N GLU A 110 -10.36 -2.77 8.24
CA GLU A 110 -11.80 -2.89 8.19
C GLU A 110 -12.27 -2.12 6.95
N VAL A 111 -12.87 -2.82 5.99
CA VAL A 111 -13.24 -2.25 4.69
C VAL A 111 -14.70 -2.48 4.38
N LYS A 112 -15.38 -1.44 3.94
CA LYS A 112 -16.67 -1.50 3.26
C LYS A 112 -16.44 -1.18 1.80
N ASP A 113 -16.90 -2.09 0.97
CA ASP A 113 -16.69 -2.08 -0.46
C ASP A 113 -18.00 -2.45 -1.17
N ASN A 114 -18.20 -1.94 -2.37
CA ASN A 114 -19.39 -2.23 -3.16
C ASN A 114 -19.22 -3.46 -4.05
N VAL A 115 -17.99 -3.73 -4.51
CA VAL A 115 -17.62 -4.83 -5.42
C VAL A 115 -16.32 -5.45 -4.96
N ASN A 116 -16.24 -6.77 -4.89
CA ASN A 116 -14.97 -7.48 -4.72
C ASN A 116 -14.48 -7.96 -6.09
N ASP A 117 -13.49 -7.28 -6.66
CA ASP A 117 -12.94 -7.58 -7.98
C ASP A 117 -11.51 -8.15 -7.87
N VAL A 118 -11.45 -9.47 -7.95
CA VAL A 118 -10.18 -10.21 -7.95
C VAL A 118 -9.87 -10.90 -9.27
N ASP A 119 -10.79 -10.79 -10.23
CA ASP A 119 -10.67 -11.41 -11.56
C ASP A 119 -9.91 -10.53 -12.57
N GLY A 120 -9.46 -9.35 -12.14
CA GLY A 120 -8.83 -8.35 -13.00
C GLY A 120 -7.94 -8.95 -14.06
N GLY A 121 -8.30 -8.82 -15.30
CA GLY A 121 -7.82 -9.22 -16.63
C GLY A 121 -6.50 -9.98 -16.79
N ASN A 122 -5.83 -10.30 -15.74
CA ASN A 122 -4.56 -11.00 -15.71
C ASN A 122 -4.55 -11.99 -14.54
N ASP A 123 -4.73 -13.26 -14.86
CA ASP A 123 -4.73 -14.38 -13.92
C ASP A 123 -3.41 -14.57 -13.14
N ALA A 124 -2.41 -13.73 -13.41
CA ALA A 124 -1.14 -13.84 -12.71
C ALA A 124 -1.35 -13.46 -11.22
N PRO A 125 -1.07 -14.36 -10.28
CA PRO A 125 -1.26 -14.10 -8.86
C PRO A 125 -0.54 -12.82 -8.38
N HIS A 126 0.62 -12.53 -8.96
CA HIS A 126 1.44 -11.35 -8.64
C HIS A 126 0.86 -10.02 -9.17
N SER A 127 -0.24 -10.04 -9.92
CA SER A 127 -0.88 -8.81 -10.43
C SER A 127 -1.83 -8.21 -9.39
N TRP A 128 -1.37 -8.10 -8.14
CA TRP A 128 -2.13 -7.53 -7.03
C TRP A 128 -2.68 -6.12 -7.34
N TYR A 129 -1.96 -5.34 -8.13
CA TYR A 129 -2.34 -3.98 -8.53
C TYR A 129 -3.49 -3.91 -9.56
N LEU A 130 -3.97 -5.06 -10.03
CA LEU A 130 -5.14 -5.19 -10.91
C LEU A 130 -6.35 -5.80 -10.19
N LYS A 131 -6.27 -5.96 -8.88
CA LYS A 131 -7.24 -6.67 -8.05
C LYS A 131 -7.49 -5.86 -6.79
N ASP A 132 -8.62 -6.13 -6.14
CA ASP A 132 -8.79 -5.65 -4.77
C ASP A 132 -7.66 -6.16 -3.90
N SER A 133 -6.89 -5.22 -3.41
CA SER A 133 -5.73 -5.53 -2.59
C SER A 133 -5.35 -4.38 -1.68
N ILE A 134 -4.74 -4.71 -0.56
CA ILE A 134 -4.13 -3.74 0.34
C ILE A 134 -2.65 -4.04 0.45
N CYS A 135 -1.83 -3.03 0.17
CA CYS A 135 -0.39 -3.12 0.25
C CYS A 135 0.15 -2.17 1.31
N PHE A 136 0.92 -2.71 2.25
CA PHE A 136 1.65 -1.94 3.24
C PHE A 136 3.11 -1.85 2.81
N PHE A 137 3.51 -0.65 2.43
CA PHE A 137 4.89 -0.36 2.01
C PHE A 137 5.67 0.07 3.24
N VAL A 138 6.80 -0.58 3.48
CA VAL A 138 7.66 -0.32 4.63
C VAL A 138 9.11 -0.17 4.17
N GLU A 139 9.71 0.96 4.50
CA GLU A 139 11.14 1.19 4.33
C GLU A 139 11.84 0.99 5.67
N ALA A 140 12.74 0.02 5.76
CA ALA A 140 13.51 -0.27 6.98
C ALA A 140 14.86 -0.95 6.66
N PRO A 141 15.99 -0.32 7.04
CA PRO A 141 16.11 0.98 7.69
C PRO A 141 15.75 2.13 6.75
N ARG A 142 15.20 3.22 7.29
CA ARG A 142 14.80 4.37 6.50
C ARG A 142 16.02 5.13 5.97
N ASP A 143 16.07 5.36 4.65
CA ASP A 143 17.13 6.17 4.02
C ASP A 143 16.60 7.34 3.18
N GLU A 144 15.29 7.37 2.88
CA GLU A 144 14.62 8.42 2.11
C GLU A 144 15.28 8.65 0.74
N ALA A 145 15.80 7.60 0.13
CA ALA A 145 16.43 7.71 -1.16
C ALA A 145 15.36 7.90 -2.25
N PRO A 146 15.44 8.95 -3.08
CA PRO A 146 14.42 9.24 -4.07
C PRO A 146 14.55 8.31 -5.28
N GLU A 147 14.48 7.02 -5.06
CA GLU A 147 14.54 5.98 -6.08
C GLU A 147 13.26 5.12 -6.03
N TRP A 148 12.96 4.55 -7.16
CA TRP A 148 11.82 3.66 -7.24
C TRP A 148 12.21 2.28 -6.70
N PHE A 149 11.84 1.98 -5.48
CA PHE A 149 12.07 0.71 -4.80
C PHE A 149 13.55 0.36 -4.62
N GLY A 150 14.18 1.00 -3.66
CA GLY A 150 15.57 0.77 -3.28
C GLY A 150 15.77 -0.39 -2.31
N GLN A 151 17.00 -0.55 -1.87
CA GLN A 151 17.34 -1.50 -0.83
C GLN A 151 16.76 -1.03 0.52
N GLY A 152 15.99 -1.88 1.18
CA GLY A 152 15.27 -1.54 2.41
C GLY A 152 13.78 -1.29 2.19
N ASP A 153 13.36 -1.06 0.93
CA ASP A 153 11.95 -0.92 0.59
C ASP A 153 11.29 -2.27 0.47
N ASN A 154 10.13 -2.37 1.09
CA ASN A 154 9.32 -3.56 1.09
C ASN A 154 7.86 -3.19 0.87
N ALA A 155 7.11 -3.99 0.11
CA ALA A 155 5.66 -3.92 0.04
C ALA A 155 5.07 -5.28 0.34
N PHE A 156 4.22 -5.34 1.33
CA PHE A 156 3.45 -6.52 1.70
C PHE A 156 2.04 -6.35 1.14
N CYS A 157 1.75 -7.06 0.07
CA CYS A 157 0.51 -6.91 -0.70
C CYS A 157 -0.40 -8.11 -0.46
N PHE A 158 -1.61 -7.84 0.02
CA PHE A 158 -2.63 -8.84 0.31
C PHE A 158 -3.77 -8.68 -0.68
N VAL A 159 -3.96 -9.69 -1.55
CA VAL A 159 -5.10 -9.76 -2.46
C VAL A 159 -6.32 -10.22 -1.68
N ILE A 160 -7.44 -9.55 -1.86
CA ILE A 160 -8.69 -9.80 -1.14
C ILE A 160 -9.47 -10.90 -1.84
N ASP A 161 -8.89 -12.09 -1.88
CA ASP A 161 -9.47 -13.27 -2.52
C ASP A 161 -9.64 -14.40 -1.49
N GLY A 162 -10.88 -14.66 -1.11
CA GLY A 162 -11.23 -15.73 -0.17
C GLY A 162 -11.03 -17.15 -0.73
N THR A 163 -10.72 -17.29 -2.01
CA THR A 163 -10.56 -18.60 -2.67
C THR A 163 -9.09 -19.07 -2.74
N TYR A 164 -8.14 -18.18 -2.46
CA TYR A 164 -6.70 -18.43 -2.58
C TYR A 164 -5.94 -18.24 -1.25
N PRO A 165 -6.03 -19.17 -0.30
CA PRO A 165 -5.24 -19.06 0.92
C PRO A 165 -3.72 -19.14 0.66
N ASP A 166 -3.30 -19.74 -0.45
CA ASP A 166 -1.88 -20.04 -0.72
C ASP A 166 -1.18 -18.97 -1.60
N HIS A 167 -1.91 -17.98 -2.15
CA HIS A 167 -1.35 -17.03 -3.12
C HIS A 167 -1.81 -15.59 -2.92
N GLY A 168 -2.46 -15.28 -1.81
CA GLY A 168 -3.00 -13.95 -1.54
C GLY A 168 -1.97 -12.95 -0.99
N ALA A 169 -0.81 -13.39 -0.53
CA ALA A 169 0.18 -12.51 0.06
C ALA A 169 1.46 -12.44 -0.78
N TRP A 170 1.78 -11.23 -1.26
CA TRP A 170 2.93 -10.95 -2.12
C TRP A 170 3.91 -9.99 -1.46
N TRP A 171 5.18 -10.20 -1.74
CA TRP A 171 6.27 -9.40 -1.25
C TRP A 171 7.05 -8.81 -2.40
N ARG A 172 7.00 -7.49 -2.51
CA ARG A 172 7.91 -6.73 -3.37
C ARG A 172 8.99 -6.15 -2.48
N HIS A 173 10.24 -6.33 -2.84
CA HIS A 173 11.35 -5.77 -2.05
C HIS A 173 12.51 -5.35 -2.94
N GLY A 174 13.28 -4.38 -2.47
CA GLY A 174 14.52 -3.96 -3.11
C GLY A 174 15.55 -5.08 -3.11
N ALA A 175 16.36 -5.14 -4.16
CA ALA A 175 17.40 -6.15 -4.27
C ALA A 175 18.66 -5.57 -4.91
N PRO A 176 19.87 -5.92 -4.41
CA PRO A 176 21.13 -5.41 -4.98
C PRO A 176 21.24 -5.70 -6.49
N GLY A 177 21.45 -4.64 -7.28
CA GLY A 177 21.61 -4.74 -8.71
C GLY A 177 20.35 -5.00 -9.52
N LYS A 178 19.18 -4.91 -8.89
CA LYS A 178 17.84 -4.99 -9.51
C LYS A 178 16.99 -3.85 -9.01
N THR A 179 15.96 -3.51 -9.78
CA THR A 179 14.98 -2.50 -9.35
C THR A 179 14.20 -3.03 -8.16
N TYR A 180 13.69 -4.26 -8.25
CA TYR A 180 13.03 -4.99 -7.16
C TYR A 180 12.94 -6.47 -7.49
N LEU A 181 12.61 -7.27 -6.49
CA LEU A 181 12.07 -8.63 -6.64
C LEU A 181 10.60 -8.61 -6.23
N GLU A 182 9.83 -9.52 -6.79
CA GLU A 182 8.43 -9.74 -6.44
C GLU A 182 8.19 -11.24 -6.36
N GLU A 183 7.76 -11.70 -5.21
CA GLU A 183 7.61 -13.12 -4.89
C GLU A 183 6.52 -13.31 -3.81
N PRO A 184 5.96 -14.52 -3.66
CA PRO A 184 5.12 -14.81 -2.51
C PRO A 184 5.89 -14.55 -1.20
N ILE A 185 5.19 -14.00 -0.20
CA ILE A 185 5.80 -13.91 1.14
C ILE A 185 6.05 -15.34 1.63
N PRO A 186 7.23 -15.68 2.16
CA PRO A 186 7.48 -17.02 2.71
C PRO A 186 6.45 -17.41 3.77
N ASP A 187 5.94 -18.65 3.72
CA ASP A 187 4.86 -19.13 4.60
C ASP A 187 5.18 -19.00 6.09
N ASP A 188 6.45 -19.06 6.46
CA ASP A 188 6.92 -18.89 7.85
C ASP A 188 7.15 -17.40 8.24
N ALA A 189 7.02 -16.50 7.27
CA ALA A 189 7.22 -15.07 7.47
C ALA A 189 5.91 -14.28 7.54
N VAL A 190 4.79 -14.87 7.16
CA VAL A 190 3.48 -14.21 7.15
C VAL A 190 2.41 -15.15 7.71
N GLU A 191 1.50 -14.59 8.47
CA GLU A 191 0.20 -15.19 8.77
C GLU A 191 -0.86 -14.12 8.54
N TYR A 192 -1.92 -14.45 7.81
CA TYR A 192 -3.02 -13.52 7.56
C TYR A 192 -4.35 -14.25 7.46
N ALA A 193 -5.41 -13.51 7.73
CA ALA A 193 -6.79 -13.98 7.64
C ALA A 193 -7.67 -12.92 7.00
N LEU A 194 -8.61 -13.38 6.17
CA LEU A 194 -9.67 -12.56 5.57
C LEU A 194 -11.01 -13.01 6.11
N ARG A 195 -11.86 -12.06 6.43
CA ARG A 195 -13.25 -12.32 6.83
C ARG A 195 -14.18 -11.45 6.01
N PHE A 196 -14.96 -12.09 5.15
CA PHE A 196 -15.94 -11.41 4.30
C PHE A 196 -17.27 -11.21 5.02
N ASN A 197 -17.98 -10.15 4.62
CA ASN A 197 -19.30 -9.76 5.15
C ASN A 197 -19.35 -9.75 6.69
N PRO A 198 -18.36 -9.17 7.38
CA PRO A 198 -18.22 -9.28 8.82
C PRO A 198 -19.36 -8.60 9.59
N TRP A 199 -20.03 -7.64 8.96
CA TRP A 199 -21.11 -6.86 9.57
C TRP A 199 -22.49 -7.20 9.00
N GLY A 200 -22.58 -8.07 7.99
CA GLY A 200 -23.84 -8.39 7.30
C GLY A 200 -24.38 -7.22 6.47
N THR A 201 -23.51 -6.30 6.05
CA THR A 201 -23.88 -5.09 5.29
C THR A 201 -23.63 -5.21 3.80
N GLY A 202 -22.59 -5.93 3.38
CA GLY A 202 -22.24 -6.16 1.99
C GLY A 202 -21.38 -7.42 1.82
N GLU A 203 -21.54 -8.10 0.71
CA GLU A 203 -20.76 -9.33 0.41
C GLU A 203 -19.29 -9.00 0.10
N ALA A 204 -19.01 -7.80 -0.41
CA ALA A 204 -17.67 -7.29 -0.68
C ALA A 204 -16.99 -6.70 0.56
N ASP A 205 -17.76 -6.38 1.61
CA ASP A 205 -17.19 -5.91 2.89
C ASP A 205 -16.23 -6.95 3.47
N PHE A 206 -15.08 -6.53 3.99
CA PHE A 206 -14.12 -7.46 4.57
C PHE A 206 -13.31 -6.90 5.75
N ILE A 207 -12.72 -7.82 6.50
CA ILE A 207 -11.64 -7.56 7.43
C ILE A 207 -10.40 -8.31 6.94
N LEU A 208 -9.27 -7.61 6.85
CA LEU A 208 -7.94 -8.19 6.70
C LEU A 208 -7.23 -8.09 8.04
N GLU A 209 -6.62 -9.17 8.46
CA GLU A 209 -5.70 -9.21 9.59
C GLU A 209 -4.44 -9.94 9.16
N ALA A 210 -3.27 -9.37 9.44
CA ALA A 210 -1.99 -9.96 9.07
C ALA A 210 -0.89 -9.66 10.09
N ARG A 211 0.02 -10.60 10.25
CA ARG A 211 1.31 -10.37 10.90
C ARG A 211 2.45 -10.79 9.98
N VAL A 212 3.50 -9.99 9.96
CA VAL A 212 4.68 -10.20 9.12
C VAL A 212 5.93 -10.24 9.99
N ASN A 213 6.72 -11.30 9.89
CA ASN A 213 7.98 -11.43 10.62
C ASN A 213 9.04 -10.51 10.02
N MET A 214 9.46 -9.51 10.79
CA MET A 214 10.40 -8.48 10.33
C MET A 214 11.79 -9.05 10.02
N GLY A 215 12.26 -10.04 10.80
CA GLY A 215 13.57 -10.66 10.55
C GLY A 215 13.61 -11.47 9.26
N ALA A 216 12.51 -12.17 8.96
CA ALA A 216 12.39 -12.99 7.76
C ALA A 216 12.09 -12.18 6.49
N THR A 217 11.66 -10.92 6.63
CA THR A 217 11.33 -10.02 5.52
C THR A 217 12.28 -8.82 5.47
N LEU A 218 12.10 -7.81 6.32
CA LEU A 218 12.93 -6.60 6.35
C LEU A 218 14.42 -6.95 6.51
N GLY A 219 14.73 -7.86 7.45
CA GLY A 219 16.10 -8.33 7.68
C GLY A 219 16.66 -9.17 6.53
N ALA A 220 15.83 -9.85 5.76
CA ALA A 220 16.26 -10.61 4.59
C ALA A 220 16.48 -9.70 3.36
N SER A 221 15.70 -8.63 3.23
CA SER A 221 15.81 -7.68 2.10
C SER A 221 16.98 -6.70 2.27
N ASP A 222 17.36 -6.35 3.49
CA ASP A 222 18.46 -5.43 3.76
C ASP A 222 19.31 -5.87 4.96
N ASN A 223 20.59 -6.12 4.74
CA ASN A 223 21.54 -6.51 5.77
C ASN A 223 21.90 -5.38 6.76
N ARG A 224 21.48 -4.13 6.52
CA ARG A 224 21.59 -3.00 7.45
C ARG A 224 20.50 -3.02 8.53
N TRP A 225 19.40 -3.74 8.27
CA TRP A 225 18.30 -3.86 9.22
C TRP A 225 18.76 -4.47 10.55
N GLN A 226 18.20 -4.00 11.64
CA GLN A 226 18.42 -4.52 12.98
C GLN A 226 17.08 -4.72 13.67
N ASN A 227 17.06 -5.57 14.70
CA ASN A 227 15.85 -5.75 15.51
C ASN A 227 15.31 -4.42 15.99
N PRO A 228 14.00 -4.17 15.86
CA PRO A 228 13.39 -2.91 16.16
C PRO A 228 13.51 -2.55 17.64
N VAL A 229 13.62 -1.27 17.91
CA VAL A 229 13.54 -0.71 19.26
C VAL A 229 12.61 0.51 19.29
N ILE A 230 12.10 0.82 20.49
CA ILE A 230 11.28 2.02 20.67
C ILE A 230 12.08 3.25 20.24
N GLY A 231 11.51 4.05 19.37
CA GLY A 231 12.09 5.25 18.80
C GLY A 231 12.65 5.08 17.39
N ASP A 232 12.75 3.86 16.88
CA ASP A 232 13.10 3.63 15.48
C ASP A 232 12.08 4.27 14.54
N VAL A 233 12.58 4.72 13.40
CA VAL A 233 11.77 5.37 12.36
C VAL A 233 11.87 4.57 11.09
N TYR A 234 10.73 4.06 10.63
CA TYR A 234 10.56 3.39 9.34
C TYR A 234 9.76 4.28 8.38
N GLY A 235 9.85 4.01 7.09
CA GLY A 235 8.89 4.54 6.12
C GLY A 235 7.60 3.72 6.14
N LEU A 236 6.46 4.37 5.89
CA LEU A 236 5.17 3.69 5.71
C LEU A 236 4.35 4.37 4.63
N GLU A 237 3.88 3.59 3.68
CA GLU A 237 2.79 3.95 2.78
C GLU A 237 1.74 2.85 2.79
N ILE A 238 0.49 3.21 2.60
CA ILE A 238 -0.62 2.27 2.39
C ILE A 238 -1.18 2.52 1.00
N VAL A 239 -1.18 1.48 0.18
CA VAL A 239 -1.79 1.51 -1.14
C VAL A 239 -2.97 0.56 -1.13
N HIS A 240 -4.16 1.09 -1.32
CA HIS A 240 -5.38 0.31 -1.52
C HIS A 240 -5.70 0.32 -3.01
N CYS A 241 -5.78 -0.85 -3.62
CA CYS A 241 -6.18 -1.04 -5.00
C CYS A 241 -7.62 -1.49 -5.02
N ASP A 242 -8.43 -0.77 -5.79
CA ASP A 242 -9.89 -0.94 -5.90
C ASP A 242 -10.27 -0.69 -7.37
N PRO A 243 -10.14 -1.73 -8.22
CA PRO A 243 -10.28 -1.60 -9.67
C PRO A 243 -11.72 -1.53 -10.19
N ASP A 244 -12.71 -2.00 -9.46
CA ASP A 244 -14.14 -1.96 -9.80
C ASP A 244 -14.49 -2.41 -11.22
N GLY A 245 -14.05 -3.60 -11.60
CA GLY A 245 -14.26 -4.17 -12.94
C GLY A 245 -13.36 -3.57 -14.01
N GLY A 246 -12.36 -2.77 -13.60
CA GLY A 246 -11.35 -2.20 -14.47
C GLY A 246 -10.10 -3.08 -14.58
N ASP A 247 -9.37 -2.94 -15.67
CA ASP A 247 -8.09 -3.63 -15.83
C ASP A 247 -6.98 -3.05 -14.94
N TYR A 248 -7.04 -1.78 -14.62
CA TYR A 248 -6.06 -1.07 -13.81
C TYR A 248 -6.71 0.19 -13.26
N GLY A 249 -7.32 0.04 -12.11
CA GLY A 249 -8.21 1.03 -11.54
C GLY A 249 -7.61 1.85 -10.40
N GLY A 250 -8.47 2.31 -9.50
CA GLY A 250 -8.13 3.23 -8.43
C GLY A 250 -7.06 2.70 -7.48
N HIS A 251 -5.92 3.39 -7.43
CA HIS A 251 -4.91 3.18 -6.40
C HIS A 251 -4.97 4.36 -5.43
N PHE A 252 -5.43 4.09 -4.23
CA PHE A 252 -5.50 5.08 -3.17
C PHE A 252 -4.23 5.02 -2.33
N MET A 253 -3.46 6.10 -2.32
CA MET A 253 -2.22 6.24 -1.59
C MET A 253 -2.40 7.24 -0.46
N ILE A 254 -2.10 6.84 0.76
CA ILE A 254 -2.51 7.56 1.95
C ILE A 254 -1.54 8.68 2.32
N TYR A 255 -0.24 8.44 2.24
CA TYR A 255 0.77 9.37 2.75
C TYR A 255 1.64 9.99 1.66
N GLY A 256 1.98 9.25 0.65
CA GLY A 256 2.89 9.65 -0.41
C GLY A 256 2.56 8.99 -1.74
N THR A 257 3.56 8.47 -2.39
CA THR A 257 3.41 7.64 -3.60
C THR A 257 4.12 6.32 -3.37
N GLY A 258 3.54 5.22 -3.81
CA GLY A 258 4.16 3.89 -3.69
C GLY A 258 5.53 3.78 -4.40
N ASP A 259 5.82 4.68 -5.33
CA ASP A 259 7.03 4.66 -6.16
C ASP A 259 8.15 5.60 -5.65
N ASP A 260 7.97 6.32 -4.54
CA ASP A 260 8.94 7.29 -4.00
C ASP A 260 8.88 7.27 -2.46
N ASP A 261 9.75 6.48 -1.84
CA ASP A 261 9.87 6.27 -0.40
C ASP A 261 10.16 7.57 0.38
N ALA A 262 10.82 8.54 -0.25
CA ALA A 262 11.04 9.86 0.34
C ALA A 262 9.72 10.59 0.66
N THR A 263 8.61 10.17 0.04
CA THR A 263 7.27 10.74 0.27
C THR A 263 6.47 10.00 1.34
N TRP A 264 6.90 8.80 1.75
CA TRP A 264 6.18 7.97 2.70
C TRP A 264 6.11 8.58 4.09
N GLY A 265 5.07 8.23 4.83
CA GLY A 265 4.92 8.63 6.22
C GLY A 265 6.07 8.13 7.09
N ARG A 266 6.37 8.85 8.18
CA ARG A 266 7.36 8.44 9.18
C ARG A 266 6.67 7.61 10.26
N MET A 267 6.81 6.31 10.19
CA MET A 267 6.35 5.36 11.19
C MET A 267 7.36 5.33 12.34
N ILE A 268 6.98 5.91 13.47
CA ILE A 268 7.80 5.94 14.69
C ILE A 268 7.32 4.82 15.59
N LEU A 269 8.18 3.85 15.88
CA LEU A 269 7.89 2.75 16.78
C LEU A 269 7.82 3.25 18.22
N THR A 270 6.67 3.13 18.87
CA THR A 270 6.45 3.62 20.24
C THR A 270 6.24 2.46 21.22
N GLY A 271 6.36 2.76 22.51
CA GLY A 271 6.02 1.80 23.56
C GLY A 271 4.52 1.51 23.62
N PRO A 272 4.09 0.59 24.51
CA PRO A 272 2.70 0.21 24.66
C PRO A 272 1.80 1.42 24.92
N GLN A 273 0.68 1.46 24.22
CA GLN A 273 -0.38 2.43 24.51
C GLN A 273 -1.36 1.81 25.49
N ARG A 274 -1.93 2.65 26.36
CA ARG A 274 -3.08 2.26 27.18
C ARG A 274 -4.34 2.53 26.37
N PRO A 275 -5.36 1.66 26.45
CA PRO A 275 -6.65 1.92 25.83
C PRO A 275 -7.17 3.28 26.31
N ILE A 276 -7.70 4.06 25.39
CA ILE A 276 -8.42 5.28 25.78
C ILE A 276 -9.68 4.81 26.47
N GLU A 277 -9.73 4.94 27.81
CA GLU A 277 -10.97 4.73 28.54
C GLU A 277 -12.04 5.65 27.92
N ARG A 278 -12.96 5.07 27.15
CA ARG A 278 -14.15 5.80 26.70
C ARG A 278 -14.91 6.14 27.98
N ARG A 279 -14.85 7.40 28.38
CA ARG A 279 -15.78 7.90 29.39
C ARG A 279 -17.16 7.83 28.77
N ASP A 280 -17.94 6.84 29.21
CA ASP A 280 -19.36 6.78 28.91
C ASP A 280 -19.98 8.10 29.37
N SER A 281 -20.42 8.88 28.38
CA SER A 281 -21.12 10.16 28.60
C SER A 281 -22.60 9.99 28.36
#